data_034770dcbe9ae98258f195512bec0634
#
_entry.id   034770dcbe9ae98258f195512bec0634
#
_cell.length_a   1.000
_cell.length_b   1.000
_cell.length_c   1.000
_cell.angle_alpha   90.00
_cell.angle_beta   90.00
_cell.angle_gamma   90.00
#
_symmetry.space_group_name_H-M   'P 1'
#
loop_
_entity.id
_entity.type
_entity.pdbx_description
1 polymer ?
#
loop_
_entity_poly.entity_id
_entity_poly.type
_entity_poly.pdbx_seq_one_letter_code
_entity_poly.pdbx_strand_id
1 'polypeptide(L)'
;MMATIKEIANKAQVSMATVSRVLNLDDTMSVSPETRRMILEIAHQMEYVPPKQRKANTRKSISIGIVDWKIIQQGWSNYRLSSLAYLAQTITKELDITFIRLKNDQIDKVDGIIAFGNFTEEEIDFLHKLSYHIVFINSNKEDYQYDQILIDFNLGMKQMIDFFIKEKKYKRIGYIGGLFNNNNIKIGYNRLESLTYYLKAYDIYNPDIIWTGDLSYESGYKLLKKALESEKIPDALLLGNDAVAEGALAAIEEAGLSIPEDISIVIYNDIETLKPKYPNYTSIKMYPDFVWKTGMELLIERILNRRTQTMKIIIPTRLSLGDST
;
A
#
# COMPACT_ATOMS: atom_id res chain seq x y z
N MET A 1 -44.65 4.06 -11.48
CA MET A 1 -44.23 4.81 -12.69
C MET A 1 -43.41 5.99 -12.21
N MET A 2 -42.20 6.22 -12.75
CA MET A 2 -41.36 7.35 -12.28
C MET A 2 -41.88 8.68 -12.81
N ALA A 3 -41.92 9.67 -11.92
CA ALA A 3 -42.35 11.04 -12.28
C ALA A 3 -41.41 11.66 -13.35
N THR A 4 -42.00 12.46 -14.21
CA THR A 4 -41.33 13.15 -15.34
C THR A 4 -41.38 14.67 -15.18
N ILE A 5 -40.40 15.39 -15.77
CA ILE A 5 -40.41 16.86 -15.82
C ILE A 5 -41.75 17.40 -16.40
N LYS A 6 -42.37 16.69 -17.34
CA LYS A 6 -43.66 17.05 -17.93
C LYS A 6 -44.80 17.02 -16.94
N GLU A 7 -44.82 16.00 -16.07
CA GLU A 7 -45.85 15.86 -15.03
C GLU A 7 -45.72 16.93 -13.95
N ILE A 8 -44.48 17.25 -13.57
CA ILE A 8 -44.18 18.34 -12.61
C ILE A 8 -44.60 19.70 -13.22
N ALA A 9 -44.24 19.94 -14.49
CA ALA A 9 -44.59 21.14 -15.20
C ALA A 9 -46.13 21.36 -15.30
N ASN A 10 -46.87 20.29 -15.60
CA ASN A 10 -48.32 20.32 -15.60
C ASN A 10 -48.90 20.63 -14.24
N LYS A 11 -48.40 20.01 -13.16
CA LYS A 11 -48.87 20.19 -11.79
C LYS A 11 -48.54 21.58 -11.22
N ALA A 12 -47.35 22.12 -11.59
CA ALA A 12 -46.92 23.46 -11.21
C ALA A 12 -47.43 24.57 -12.13
N GLN A 13 -48.13 24.25 -13.21
CA GLN A 13 -48.60 25.19 -14.25
C GLN A 13 -47.51 26.11 -14.83
N VAL A 14 -46.33 25.54 -15.04
CA VAL A 14 -45.17 26.23 -15.62
C VAL A 14 -44.59 25.47 -16.80
N SER A 15 -43.69 26.09 -17.56
CA SER A 15 -43.02 25.40 -18.65
C SER A 15 -42.06 24.30 -18.18
N MET A 16 -41.88 23.25 -18.99
CA MET A 16 -40.87 22.21 -18.73
C MET A 16 -39.45 22.78 -18.59
N ALA A 17 -39.17 23.89 -19.35
CA ALA A 17 -37.89 24.58 -19.28
C ALA A 17 -37.68 25.23 -17.90
N THR A 18 -38.73 25.84 -17.32
CA THR A 18 -38.73 26.42 -15.98
C THR A 18 -38.45 25.35 -14.91
N VAL A 19 -39.16 24.20 -14.97
CA VAL A 19 -38.94 23.09 -14.06
C VAL A 19 -37.52 22.55 -14.17
N SER A 20 -37.03 22.32 -15.39
CA SER A 20 -35.70 21.81 -15.65
C SER A 20 -34.61 22.71 -15.06
N ARG A 21 -34.72 24.02 -15.23
CA ARG A 21 -33.75 24.99 -14.69
C ARG A 21 -33.79 25.07 -13.16
N VAL A 22 -34.98 25.14 -12.59
CA VAL A 22 -35.13 25.13 -11.12
C VAL A 22 -34.52 23.87 -10.48
N LEU A 23 -34.80 22.71 -11.09
CA LEU A 23 -34.28 21.42 -10.57
C LEU A 23 -32.77 21.23 -10.83
N ASN A 24 -32.18 21.96 -11.79
CA ASN A 24 -30.73 21.99 -12.05
C ASN A 24 -30.00 23.13 -11.30
N LEU A 25 -30.69 23.86 -10.40
CA LEU A 25 -30.14 25.00 -9.64
C LEU A 25 -29.54 26.10 -10.52
N ASP A 26 -30.18 26.38 -11.68
CA ASP A 26 -29.77 27.45 -12.58
C ASP A 26 -30.23 28.80 -12.02
N ASP A 27 -29.30 29.59 -11.51
CA ASP A 27 -29.57 30.91 -10.91
C ASP A 27 -29.60 32.04 -11.93
N THR A 28 -29.34 31.75 -13.21
CA THR A 28 -29.41 32.78 -14.28
C THR A 28 -30.84 33.15 -14.69
N MET A 29 -31.83 32.41 -14.21
CA MET A 29 -33.23 32.61 -14.53
C MET A 29 -33.99 33.31 -13.40
N SER A 30 -34.66 34.38 -13.73
CA SER A 30 -35.60 35.08 -12.85
C SER A 30 -36.90 34.28 -12.66
N VAL A 31 -36.96 33.48 -11.61
CA VAL A 31 -38.16 32.75 -11.17
C VAL A 31 -38.51 33.25 -9.75
N SER A 32 -39.80 33.53 -9.50
CA SER A 32 -40.20 33.99 -8.17
C SER A 32 -39.86 32.93 -7.09
N PRO A 33 -39.50 33.36 -5.86
CA PRO A 33 -39.21 32.42 -4.75
C PRO A 33 -40.38 31.45 -4.50
N GLU A 34 -41.63 31.91 -4.64
CA GLU A 34 -42.81 31.08 -4.47
C GLU A 34 -42.93 30.01 -5.54
N THR A 35 -42.69 30.37 -6.82
CA THR A 35 -42.69 29.39 -7.94
C THR A 35 -41.58 28.38 -7.79
N ARG A 36 -40.38 28.82 -7.39
CA ARG A 36 -39.24 27.91 -7.11
C ARG A 36 -39.60 26.91 -6.00
N ARG A 37 -40.17 27.37 -4.88
CA ARG A 37 -40.56 26.52 -3.76
C ARG A 37 -41.65 25.52 -4.17
N MET A 38 -42.68 25.98 -4.90
CA MET A 38 -43.75 25.11 -5.37
C MET A 38 -43.22 23.97 -6.29
N ILE A 39 -42.31 24.29 -7.22
CA ILE A 39 -41.71 23.27 -8.12
C ILE A 39 -40.93 22.22 -7.31
N LEU A 40 -40.15 22.64 -6.30
CA LEU A 40 -39.38 21.75 -5.46
C LEU A 40 -40.26 20.85 -4.57
N GLU A 41 -41.34 21.40 -4.00
CA GLU A 41 -42.34 20.66 -3.23
C GLU A 41 -43.06 19.60 -4.08
N ILE A 42 -43.49 19.96 -5.30
CA ILE A 42 -44.15 19.02 -6.24
C ILE A 42 -43.15 17.93 -6.66
N ALA A 43 -41.91 18.28 -6.97
CA ALA A 43 -40.89 17.31 -7.33
C ALA A 43 -40.59 16.31 -6.18
N HIS A 44 -40.56 16.81 -4.94
CA HIS A 44 -40.39 15.99 -3.74
C HIS A 44 -41.58 15.05 -3.49
N GLN A 45 -42.83 15.57 -3.59
CA GLN A 45 -44.04 14.76 -3.42
C GLN A 45 -44.19 13.67 -4.49
N MET A 46 -43.63 13.92 -5.69
CA MET A 46 -43.67 12.98 -6.81
C MET A 46 -42.43 12.05 -6.83
N GLU A 47 -41.55 12.12 -5.83
CA GLU A 47 -40.31 11.38 -5.78
C GLU A 47 -39.48 11.52 -7.08
N TYR A 48 -39.48 12.71 -7.66
CA TYR A 48 -38.78 12.96 -8.91
C TYR A 48 -37.26 13.03 -8.66
N VAL A 49 -36.51 12.21 -9.39
CA VAL A 49 -35.05 12.23 -9.40
C VAL A 49 -34.55 12.76 -10.75
N PRO A 50 -33.81 13.89 -10.80
CA PRO A 50 -33.25 14.42 -12.04
C PRO A 50 -32.37 13.40 -12.79
N PRO A 51 -32.33 13.42 -14.14
CA PRO A 51 -31.54 12.49 -14.93
C PRO A 51 -30.05 12.47 -14.58
N LYS A 52 -29.48 13.61 -14.16
CA LYS A 52 -28.11 13.67 -13.65
C LYS A 52 -27.93 12.92 -12.33
N GLN A 53 -28.91 12.99 -11.42
CA GLN A 53 -28.91 12.24 -10.17
C GLN A 53 -29.28 10.76 -10.36
N ARG A 54 -30.10 10.43 -11.37
CA ARG A 54 -30.36 9.03 -11.77
C ARG A 54 -29.09 8.34 -12.27
N LYS A 55 -28.23 9.07 -13.00
CA LYS A 55 -26.89 8.57 -13.39
C LYS A 55 -25.93 8.47 -12.21
N ALA A 56 -26.09 9.30 -11.18
CA ALA A 56 -25.33 9.20 -9.94
C ALA A 56 -25.83 8.05 -9.02
N ASN A 57 -27.13 7.71 -9.07
CA ASN A 57 -27.70 6.58 -8.33
C ASN A 57 -27.53 5.21 -9.01
N THR A 58 -27.16 5.14 -10.28
CA THR A 58 -26.45 3.99 -10.83
C THR A 58 -24.98 4.15 -10.48
N ARG A 59 -24.62 3.97 -9.20
CA ARG A 59 -23.22 3.80 -8.79
C ARG A 59 -22.65 2.71 -9.68
N LYS A 60 -21.69 3.10 -10.52
CA LYS A 60 -21.00 2.13 -11.34
C LYS A 60 -20.28 1.20 -10.36
N SER A 61 -20.79 -0.01 -10.17
CA SER A 61 -20.10 -1.01 -9.38
C SER A 61 -18.79 -1.35 -10.11
N ILE A 62 -17.68 -1.23 -9.41
CA ILE A 62 -16.34 -1.53 -9.93
C ILE A 62 -15.82 -2.74 -9.19
N SER A 63 -15.47 -3.79 -9.92
CA SER A 63 -14.84 -4.98 -9.37
C SER A 63 -13.31 -4.85 -9.45
N ILE A 64 -12.63 -4.92 -8.30
CA ILE A 64 -11.17 -4.85 -8.21
C ILE A 64 -10.62 -6.17 -7.70
N GLY A 65 -9.82 -6.81 -8.55
CA GLY A 65 -9.04 -7.99 -8.20
C GLY A 65 -7.81 -7.64 -7.37
N ILE A 66 -7.55 -8.40 -6.31
CA ILE A 66 -6.34 -8.27 -5.49
C ILE A 66 -5.52 -9.54 -5.61
N VAL A 67 -4.24 -9.37 -5.90
CA VAL A 67 -3.28 -10.46 -6.08
C VAL A 67 -2.08 -10.24 -5.19
N ASP A 68 -1.82 -11.21 -4.31
CA ASP A 68 -0.70 -11.20 -3.37
C ASP A 68 -0.15 -12.63 -3.12
N TRP A 69 -0.19 -13.47 -4.15
CA TRP A 69 0.01 -14.92 -4.07
C TRP A 69 1.23 -15.37 -3.28
N LYS A 70 2.35 -14.65 -3.38
CA LYS A 70 3.61 -15.04 -2.73
C LYS A 70 3.76 -14.51 -1.32
N ILE A 71 3.06 -13.44 -1.01
CA ILE A 71 3.07 -12.82 0.32
C ILE A 71 2.41 -13.74 1.33
N ILE A 72 1.34 -14.44 0.91
CA ILE A 72 0.56 -15.34 1.78
C ILE A 72 1.33 -16.61 2.09
N GLN A 73 2.04 -17.18 1.11
CA GLN A 73 2.85 -18.38 1.31
C GLN A 73 4.02 -18.15 2.28
N GLN A 74 4.41 -16.90 2.51
CA GLN A 74 5.53 -16.49 3.36
C GLN A 74 5.11 -15.94 4.73
N GLY A 75 3.84 -16.15 5.14
CA GLY A 75 3.35 -15.71 6.47
C GLY A 75 3.17 -14.20 6.63
N TRP A 76 3.13 -13.45 5.55
CA TRP A 76 2.84 -12.02 5.57
C TRP A 76 1.35 -11.79 5.80
N SER A 77 1.05 -11.53 7.03
CA SER A 77 -0.18 -11.76 7.74
C SER A 77 -1.38 -10.86 7.35
N ASN A 78 -2.49 -11.22 7.94
CA ASN A 78 -3.81 -10.58 8.03
C ASN A 78 -3.81 -9.04 8.19
N TYR A 79 -2.74 -8.42 8.67
CA TYR A 79 -2.63 -6.97 8.85
C TYR A 79 -2.78 -6.21 7.52
N ARG A 80 -2.14 -6.66 6.44
CA ARG A 80 -2.27 -6.01 5.13
C ARG A 80 -3.63 -6.19 4.50
N LEU A 81 -4.30 -7.31 4.76
CA LEU A 81 -5.69 -7.52 4.31
C LEU A 81 -6.67 -6.64 5.07
N SER A 82 -6.43 -6.41 6.38
CA SER A 82 -7.25 -5.48 7.16
C SER A 82 -7.02 -4.01 6.77
N SER A 83 -5.79 -3.63 6.42
CA SER A 83 -5.49 -2.31 5.85
C SER A 83 -6.20 -2.09 4.51
N LEU A 84 -6.22 -3.10 3.64
CA LEU A 84 -6.98 -3.06 2.39
C LEU A 84 -8.48 -2.90 2.61
N ALA A 85 -9.05 -3.64 3.56
CA ALA A 85 -10.47 -3.53 3.89
C ALA A 85 -10.81 -2.14 4.45
N TYR A 86 -9.95 -1.57 5.29
CA TYR A 86 -10.11 -0.20 5.81
C TYR A 86 -10.00 0.85 4.70
N LEU A 87 -9.00 0.75 3.84
CA LEU A 87 -8.82 1.63 2.70
C LEU A 87 -9.99 1.53 1.72
N ALA A 88 -10.48 0.32 1.50
CA ALA A 88 -11.68 0.06 0.73
C ALA A 88 -12.87 0.85 1.27
N GLN A 89 -13.15 0.76 2.56
CA GLN A 89 -14.26 1.48 3.20
C GLN A 89 -14.10 3.01 3.11
N THR A 90 -12.87 3.52 3.10
CA THR A 90 -12.60 4.96 3.05
C THR A 90 -12.80 5.52 1.64
N ILE A 91 -12.36 4.79 0.61
CA ILE A 91 -12.47 5.22 -0.80
C ILE A 91 -13.87 4.97 -1.35
N THR A 92 -14.59 3.97 -0.83
CA THR A 92 -15.90 3.55 -1.37
C THR A 92 -17.07 4.44 -0.98
N LYS A 93 -16.89 5.51 -0.20
CA LYS A 93 -18.00 6.41 0.14
C LYS A 93 -18.71 7.00 -1.08
N GLU A 94 -17.99 7.12 -2.21
CA GLU A 94 -18.51 7.71 -3.46
C GLU A 94 -18.70 6.69 -4.59
N LEU A 95 -18.04 5.51 -4.48
CA LEU A 95 -18.06 4.45 -5.50
C LEU A 95 -18.50 3.14 -4.87
N ASP A 96 -19.28 2.36 -5.62
CA ASP A 96 -19.60 0.97 -5.24
C ASP A 96 -18.46 0.05 -5.72
N ILE A 97 -17.52 -0.28 -4.83
CA ILE A 97 -16.36 -1.10 -5.17
C ILE A 97 -16.47 -2.46 -4.49
N THR A 98 -16.37 -3.51 -5.29
CA THR A 98 -16.28 -4.89 -4.83
C THR A 98 -14.83 -5.38 -4.95
N PHE A 99 -14.25 -5.85 -3.84
CA PHE A 99 -12.90 -6.45 -3.83
C PHE A 99 -13.00 -7.97 -3.97
N ILE A 100 -12.22 -8.50 -4.91
CA ILE A 100 -12.17 -9.94 -5.20
C ILE A 100 -10.71 -10.37 -5.03
N ARG A 101 -10.44 -11.27 -4.07
CA ARG A 101 -9.13 -11.92 -4.00
C ARG A 101 -9.02 -12.93 -5.13
N LEU A 102 -8.16 -12.64 -6.09
CA LEU A 102 -7.96 -13.53 -7.24
C LEU A 102 -7.18 -14.78 -6.83
N LYS A 103 -7.57 -15.89 -7.44
CA LYS A 103 -6.88 -17.18 -7.32
C LYS A 103 -6.32 -17.59 -8.68
N ASN A 104 -5.38 -18.54 -8.68
CA ASN A 104 -4.75 -19.02 -9.92
C ASN A 104 -5.72 -19.69 -10.90
N ASP A 105 -6.91 -20.08 -10.43
CA ASP A 105 -7.98 -20.69 -11.23
C ASP A 105 -9.13 -19.75 -11.56
N GLN A 106 -8.96 -18.44 -11.30
CA GLN A 106 -9.96 -17.41 -11.58
C GLN A 106 -10.24 -17.33 -13.08
N ILE A 107 -11.51 -17.31 -13.45
CA ILE A 107 -11.96 -17.20 -14.84
C ILE A 107 -12.68 -15.87 -15.09
N ASP A 108 -13.37 -15.33 -14.07
CA ASP A 108 -14.18 -14.13 -14.20
C ASP A 108 -13.29 -12.89 -14.34
N LYS A 109 -13.64 -12.03 -15.29
CA LYS A 109 -13.00 -10.74 -15.51
C LYS A 109 -13.37 -9.76 -14.40
N VAL A 110 -12.43 -8.85 -14.11
CA VAL A 110 -12.60 -7.73 -13.18
C VAL A 110 -12.31 -6.41 -13.90
N ASP A 111 -12.83 -5.30 -13.37
CA ASP A 111 -12.61 -3.98 -13.98
C ASP A 111 -11.17 -3.51 -13.82
N GLY A 112 -10.49 -3.92 -12.74
CA GLY A 112 -9.07 -3.64 -12.52
C GLY A 112 -8.42 -4.59 -11.54
N ILE A 113 -7.08 -4.60 -11.52
CA ILE A 113 -6.28 -5.47 -10.66
C ILE A 113 -5.22 -4.64 -9.92
N ILE A 114 -5.09 -4.85 -8.62
CA ILE A 114 -3.92 -4.47 -7.84
C ILE A 114 -3.10 -5.72 -7.58
N ALA A 115 -1.87 -5.74 -8.08
CA ALA A 115 -0.94 -6.85 -7.96
C ALA A 115 0.26 -6.45 -7.10
N PHE A 116 0.40 -7.06 -5.92
CA PHE A 116 1.46 -6.73 -4.97
C PHE A 116 2.60 -7.75 -5.03
N GLY A 117 3.83 -7.26 -5.18
CA GLY A 117 5.05 -8.07 -5.23
C GLY A 117 5.51 -8.41 -6.65
N ASN A 118 6.30 -9.46 -6.78
CA ASN A 118 6.91 -9.85 -8.04
C ASN A 118 6.15 -11.00 -8.70
N PHE A 119 6.01 -10.91 -10.02
CA PHE A 119 5.28 -11.86 -10.86
C PHE A 119 6.15 -12.36 -11.99
N THR A 120 5.95 -13.61 -12.41
CA THR A 120 6.53 -14.16 -13.64
C THR A 120 5.77 -13.64 -14.87
N GLU A 121 6.33 -13.78 -16.06
CA GLU A 121 5.66 -13.42 -17.33
C GLU A 121 4.33 -14.16 -17.47
N GLU A 122 4.31 -15.47 -17.20
CA GLU A 122 3.09 -16.29 -17.26
C GLU A 122 2.00 -15.82 -16.31
N GLU A 123 2.38 -15.41 -15.10
CA GLU A 123 1.45 -14.83 -14.12
C GLU A 123 0.89 -13.48 -14.61
N ILE A 124 1.70 -12.65 -15.24
CA ILE A 124 1.26 -11.36 -15.80
C ILE A 124 0.33 -11.59 -16.99
N ASP A 125 0.66 -12.52 -17.87
CA ASP A 125 -0.20 -12.92 -18.99
C ASP A 125 -1.55 -13.45 -18.50
N PHE A 126 -1.55 -14.17 -17.38
CA PHE A 126 -2.78 -14.61 -16.74
C PHE A 126 -3.60 -13.43 -16.22
N LEU A 127 -2.98 -12.48 -15.50
CA LEU A 127 -3.67 -11.29 -15.00
C LEU A 127 -4.24 -10.44 -16.14
N HIS A 128 -3.54 -10.35 -17.28
CA HIS A 128 -4.00 -9.66 -18.49
C HIS A 128 -5.29 -10.22 -19.08
N LYS A 129 -5.51 -11.53 -18.96
CA LYS A 129 -6.77 -12.16 -19.40
C LYS A 129 -7.96 -11.73 -18.54
N LEU A 130 -7.70 -11.35 -17.27
CA LEU A 130 -8.73 -10.94 -16.31
C LEU A 130 -9.03 -9.44 -16.37
N SER A 131 -8.02 -8.59 -16.63
CA SER A 131 -8.20 -7.14 -16.79
C SER A 131 -7.05 -6.49 -17.58
N TYR A 132 -7.40 -5.43 -18.34
CA TYR A 132 -6.41 -4.55 -18.97
C TYR A 132 -5.88 -3.45 -18.03
N HIS A 133 -6.57 -3.21 -16.93
CA HIS A 133 -6.19 -2.20 -15.94
C HIS A 133 -5.50 -2.87 -14.77
N ILE A 134 -4.16 -2.84 -14.76
CA ILE A 134 -3.35 -3.44 -13.70
C ILE A 134 -2.44 -2.36 -13.12
N VAL A 135 -2.38 -2.30 -11.78
CA VAL A 135 -1.40 -1.52 -11.02
C VAL A 135 -0.52 -2.50 -10.24
N PHE A 136 0.77 -2.48 -10.50
CA PHE A 136 1.75 -3.26 -9.74
C PHE A 136 2.25 -2.43 -8.56
N ILE A 137 2.30 -3.05 -7.38
CA ILE A 137 2.85 -2.44 -6.15
C ILE A 137 4.10 -3.22 -5.74
N ASN A 138 5.20 -2.50 -5.57
CA ASN A 138 6.50 -3.04 -5.14
C ASN A 138 6.98 -4.22 -6.01
N SER A 139 6.82 -4.09 -7.32
CA SER A 139 7.30 -5.05 -8.32
C SER A 139 8.66 -4.60 -8.87
N ASN A 140 9.58 -5.55 -9.05
CA ASN A 140 10.89 -5.29 -9.66
C ASN A 140 10.84 -5.28 -11.20
N LYS A 141 9.67 -5.38 -11.81
CA LYS A 141 9.55 -5.44 -13.26
C LYS A 141 9.81 -4.07 -13.88
N GLU A 142 10.76 -3.98 -14.77
CA GLU A 142 11.03 -2.80 -15.59
C GLU A 142 10.07 -2.70 -16.78
N ASP A 143 8.81 -3.04 -16.57
CA ASP A 143 7.80 -2.97 -17.62
C ASP A 143 7.07 -1.63 -17.56
N TYR A 144 7.19 -0.87 -18.63
CA TYR A 144 6.54 0.45 -18.77
C TYR A 144 5.10 0.37 -19.31
N GLN A 145 4.58 -0.83 -19.51
CA GLN A 145 3.20 -1.02 -20.01
C GLN A 145 2.14 -0.90 -18.92
N TYR A 146 2.55 -0.92 -17.64
CA TYR A 146 1.66 -0.91 -16.48
C TYR A 146 1.94 0.27 -15.56
N ASP A 147 0.90 0.67 -14.85
CA ASP A 147 1.07 1.56 -13.71
C ASP A 147 1.81 0.85 -12.58
N GLN A 148 2.74 1.54 -11.95
CA GLN A 148 3.57 0.98 -10.90
C GLN A 148 3.70 1.92 -9.70
N ILE A 149 3.56 1.37 -8.50
CA ILE A 149 3.95 2.02 -7.25
C ILE A 149 5.21 1.32 -6.74
N LEU A 150 6.31 2.03 -6.69
CA LEU A 150 7.58 1.52 -6.19
C LEU A 150 7.91 2.11 -4.83
N ILE A 151 8.54 1.31 -3.98
CA ILE A 151 9.08 1.76 -2.70
C ILE A 151 10.59 2.01 -2.91
N ASP A 152 11.02 3.26 -2.69
CA ASP A 152 12.44 3.59 -2.67
C ASP A 152 13.02 3.27 -1.30
N PHE A 153 13.81 2.22 -1.26
CA PHE A 153 14.49 1.75 -0.06
C PHE A 153 15.72 2.58 0.31
N ASN A 154 16.23 3.41 -0.59
CA ASN A 154 17.52 4.07 -0.44
C ASN A 154 17.48 5.23 0.55
N LEU A 155 16.42 6.04 0.56
CA LEU A 155 16.37 7.22 1.42
C LEU A 155 16.42 6.85 2.91
N GLY A 156 15.55 5.95 3.36
CA GLY A 156 15.54 5.49 4.75
C GLY A 156 16.85 4.79 5.16
N MET A 157 17.42 3.98 4.25
CA MET A 157 18.70 3.31 4.45
C MET A 157 19.84 4.33 4.63
N LYS A 158 19.91 5.32 3.74
CA LYS A 158 20.89 6.40 3.84
C LYS A 158 20.75 7.17 5.16
N GLN A 159 19.53 7.53 5.55
CA GLN A 159 19.27 8.25 6.80
C GLN A 159 19.74 7.43 8.02
N MET A 160 19.50 6.11 8.03
CA MET A 160 19.96 5.22 9.09
C MET A 160 21.50 5.18 9.18
N ILE A 161 22.17 4.99 8.06
CA ILE A 161 23.62 4.95 8.03
C ILE A 161 24.23 6.30 8.43
N ASP A 162 23.70 7.40 7.92
CA ASP A 162 24.12 8.75 8.31
C ASP A 162 23.96 8.97 9.82
N PHE A 163 22.83 8.57 10.41
CA PHE A 163 22.57 8.66 11.84
C PHE A 163 23.59 7.86 12.67
N PHE A 164 23.81 6.60 12.31
CA PHE A 164 24.76 5.75 13.02
C PHE A 164 26.19 6.27 12.95
N ILE A 165 26.63 6.71 11.79
CA ILE A 165 28.02 7.18 11.62
C ILE A 165 28.22 8.59 12.19
N LYS A 166 27.31 9.53 11.89
CA LYS A 166 27.51 10.94 12.21
C LYS A 166 27.11 11.31 13.64
N GLU A 167 26.04 10.67 14.17
CA GLU A 167 25.49 10.99 15.48
C GLU A 167 25.97 9.97 16.55
N LYS A 168 25.77 8.68 16.31
CA LYS A 168 26.14 7.62 17.25
C LYS A 168 27.63 7.26 17.21
N LYS A 169 28.36 7.62 16.15
CA LYS A 169 29.79 7.28 15.92
C LYS A 169 30.05 5.77 15.83
N TYR A 170 29.06 4.98 15.43
CA TYR A 170 29.18 3.54 15.24
C TYR A 170 30.05 3.22 14.04
N LYS A 171 30.84 2.15 14.15
CA LYS A 171 31.73 1.66 13.09
C LYS A 171 31.37 0.26 12.59
N ARG A 172 30.59 -0.47 13.37
CA ARG A 172 30.22 -1.86 13.09
C ARG A 172 28.71 -1.93 12.97
N ILE A 173 28.20 -1.81 11.75
CA ILE A 173 26.77 -1.88 11.44
C ILE A 173 26.53 -3.21 10.74
N GLY A 174 25.81 -4.09 11.38
CA GLY A 174 25.50 -5.44 10.91
C GLY A 174 24.09 -5.54 10.30
N TYR A 175 23.82 -6.70 9.73
CA TYR A 175 22.55 -7.03 9.12
C TYR A 175 22.15 -8.47 9.40
N ILE A 176 20.91 -8.66 9.78
CA ILE A 176 20.26 -9.97 9.79
C ILE A 176 18.98 -9.87 8.93
N GLY A 177 18.91 -10.67 7.87
CA GLY A 177 17.75 -10.60 6.97
C GLY A 177 17.53 -11.85 6.14
N GLY A 178 16.28 -12.04 5.74
CA GLY A 178 15.88 -13.12 4.86
C GLY A 178 16.04 -12.75 3.38
N LEU A 179 16.49 -13.73 2.60
CA LEU A 179 16.57 -13.68 1.16
C LEU A 179 15.75 -14.80 0.56
N PHE A 180 15.06 -14.51 -0.54
CA PHE A 180 14.37 -15.51 -1.32
C PHE A 180 14.68 -15.29 -2.81
N ASN A 181 15.02 -16.36 -3.50
CA ASN A 181 15.26 -16.33 -4.94
C ASN A 181 14.65 -17.58 -5.58
N ASN A 182 13.63 -17.42 -6.40
CA ASN A 182 13.01 -18.48 -7.19
C ASN A 182 12.43 -17.90 -8.48
N ASN A 183 12.74 -18.51 -9.63
CA ASN A 183 12.21 -18.14 -10.96
C ASN A 183 12.29 -16.61 -11.24
N ASN A 184 13.47 -16.02 -11.04
CA ASN A 184 13.74 -14.59 -11.20
C ASN A 184 13.03 -13.68 -10.17
N ILE A 185 12.36 -14.25 -9.18
CA ILE A 185 11.75 -13.50 -8.09
C ILE A 185 12.74 -13.41 -6.95
N LYS A 186 13.21 -12.20 -6.71
CA LYS A 186 14.16 -11.89 -5.62
C LYS A 186 13.46 -11.06 -4.55
N ILE A 187 13.50 -11.52 -3.30
CA ILE A 187 12.97 -10.78 -2.14
C ILE A 187 14.12 -10.57 -1.15
N GLY A 188 14.23 -9.39 -0.59
CA GLY A 188 15.25 -9.01 0.38
C GLY A 188 16.55 -8.47 -0.24
N TYR A 189 16.82 -8.75 -1.50
CA TYR A 189 18.06 -8.35 -2.18
C TYR A 189 18.22 -6.82 -2.27
N ASN A 190 17.20 -6.08 -2.65
CA ASN A 190 17.26 -4.62 -2.76
C ASN A 190 17.66 -3.95 -1.44
N ARG A 191 17.20 -4.48 -0.30
CA ARG A 191 17.60 -3.98 1.03
C ARG A 191 19.07 -4.23 1.31
N LEU A 192 19.52 -5.46 1.04
CA LEU A 192 20.92 -5.86 1.25
C LEU A 192 21.85 -5.08 0.32
N GLU A 193 21.47 -4.89 -0.93
CA GLU A 193 22.21 -4.10 -1.92
C GLU A 193 22.33 -2.64 -1.49
N SER A 194 21.22 -2.03 -1.08
CA SER A 194 21.20 -0.64 -0.58
C SER A 194 22.07 -0.47 0.66
N LEU A 195 21.95 -1.38 1.65
CA LEU A 195 22.79 -1.37 2.83
C LEU A 195 24.28 -1.50 2.45
N THR A 196 24.62 -2.50 1.64
CA THR A 196 26.00 -2.78 1.22
C THR A 196 26.59 -1.57 0.46
N TYR A 197 25.80 -0.94 -0.40
CA TYR A 197 26.21 0.26 -1.12
C TYR A 197 26.63 1.38 -0.16
N TYR A 198 25.79 1.72 0.82
CA TYR A 198 26.09 2.79 1.77
C TYR A 198 27.23 2.43 2.73
N LEU A 199 27.31 1.18 3.24
CA LEU A 199 28.43 0.77 4.09
C LEU A 199 29.76 0.83 3.35
N LYS A 200 29.80 0.47 2.08
CA LYS A 200 31.00 0.64 1.22
C LYS A 200 31.33 2.11 0.96
N ALA A 201 30.33 2.94 0.72
CA ALA A 201 30.53 4.37 0.50
C ALA A 201 31.14 5.09 1.71
N TYR A 202 30.93 4.56 2.92
CA TYR A 202 31.53 5.06 4.16
C TYR A 202 32.78 4.29 4.61
N ASP A 203 33.26 3.33 3.82
CA ASP A 203 34.43 2.50 4.09
C ASP A 203 34.33 1.69 5.41
N ILE A 204 33.11 1.26 5.76
CA ILE A 204 32.82 0.45 6.97
C ILE A 204 32.13 -0.88 6.65
N TYR A 205 32.12 -1.30 5.39
CA TYR A 205 31.53 -2.57 5.02
C TYR A 205 32.35 -3.74 5.55
N ASN A 206 31.71 -4.58 6.36
CA ASN A 206 32.30 -5.81 6.89
C ASN A 206 31.37 -7.00 6.58
N PRO A 207 31.72 -7.92 5.68
CA PRO A 207 30.90 -9.06 5.32
C PRO A 207 30.70 -10.06 6.46
N ASP A 208 31.59 -10.07 7.46
CA ASP A 208 31.53 -11.01 8.59
C ASP A 208 30.37 -10.74 9.55
N ILE A 209 29.76 -9.54 9.48
CA ILE A 209 28.60 -9.15 10.28
C ILE A 209 27.34 -8.97 9.44
N ILE A 210 27.30 -9.57 8.25
CA ILE A 210 26.13 -9.62 7.37
C ILE A 210 25.65 -11.06 7.32
N TRP A 211 24.55 -11.34 8.02
CA TRP A 211 23.97 -12.67 8.08
C TRP A 211 22.67 -12.73 7.30
N THR A 212 22.58 -13.69 6.40
CA THR A 212 21.40 -13.90 5.58
C THR A 212 20.92 -15.35 5.66
N GLY A 213 19.62 -15.54 5.58
CA GLY A 213 18.95 -16.83 5.60
C GLY A 213 17.58 -16.75 4.98
N ASP A 214 16.65 -17.61 5.41
CA ASP A 214 15.27 -17.58 4.94
C ASP A 214 14.46 -16.42 5.55
N LEU A 215 13.30 -16.11 4.94
CA LEU A 215 12.39 -15.05 5.40
C LEU A 215 11.56 -15.45 6.65
N SER A 216 12.05 -16.36 7.49
CA SER A 216 11.30 -16.95 8.60
C SER A 216 11.76 -16.45 9.98
N TYR A 217 10.89 -16.63 10.98
CA TYR A 217 11.20 -16.41 12.39
C TYR A 217 12.39 -17.26 12.84
N GLU A 218 12.39 -18.55 12.51
CA GLU A 218 13.43 -19.50 12.87
C GLU A 218 14.79 -19.10 12.31
N SER A 219 14.79 -18.54 11.10
CA SER A 219 16.01 -18.01 10.47
C SER A 219 16.56 -16.82 11.26
N GLY A 220 15.73 -15.86 11.61
CA GLY A 220 16.13 -14.69 12.41
C GLY A 220 16.70 -15.08 13.76
N TYR A 221 16.03 -15.98 14.47
CA TYR A 221 16.48 -16.51 15.75
C TYR A 221 17.86 -17.21 15.66
N LYS A 222 18.02 -18.14 14.71
CA LYS A 222 19.27 -18.88 14.51
C LYS A 222 20.43 -17.99 14.08
N LEU A 223 20.17 -17.04 13.19
CA LEU A 223 21.21 -16.12 12.69
C LEU A 223 21.72 -15.21 13.81
N LEU A 224 20.84 -14.72 14.68
CA LEU A 224 21.29 -13.93 15.83
C LEU A 224 22.06 -14.78 16.82
N LYS A 225 21.59 -15.97 17.18
CA LYS A 225 22.36 -16.89 18.05
C LYS A 225 23.77 -17.09 17.49
N LYS A 226 23.92 -17.38 16.22
CA LYS A 226 25.22 -17.49 15.54
C LYS A 226 26.05 -16.21 15.62
N ALA A 227 25.44 -15.05 15.50
CA ALA A 227 26.11 -13.75 15.62
C ALA A 227 26.66 -13.57 17.04
N LEU A 228 25.91 -13.93 18.08
CA LEU A 228 26.30 -13.84 19.47
C LEU A 228 27.49 -14.82 19.81
N GLU A 229 27.44 -16.02 19.25
CA GLU A 229 28.52 -17.02 19.43
C GLU A 229 29.85 -16.61 18.75
N SER A 230 29.77 -15.76 17.71
CA SER A 230 30.94 -15.36 16.93
C SER A 230 31.80 -14.27 17.57
N GLU A 231 31.45 -13.77 18.76
CA GLU A 231 32.08 -12.59 19.43
C GLU A 231 32.17 -11.34 18.53
N LYS A 232 31.43 -11.32 17.42
CA LYS A 232 31.42 -10.24 16.42
C LYS A 232 30.15 -9.38 16.52
N ILE A 233 29.67 -9.16 17.75
CA ILE A 233 28.46 -8.32 17.95
C ILE A 233 28.72 -6.93 17.39
N PRO A 234 27.91 -6.43 16.43
CA PRO A 234 28.04 -5.09 15.90
C PRO A 234 27.49 -4.04 16.89
N ASP A 235 27.85 -2.77 16.69
CA ASP A 235 27.31 -1.65 17.47
C ASP A 235 25.80 -1.48 17.21
N ALA A 236 25.38 -1.79 15.99
CA ALA A 236 23.96 -1.77 15.59
C ALA A 236 23.64 -2.88 14.58
N LEU A 237 22.42 -3.40 14.65
CA LEU A 237 21.85 -4.35 13.68
C LEU A 237 20.63 -3.80 12.97
N LEU A 238 20.64 -3.90 11.64
CA LEU A 238 19.42 -3.78 10.83
C LEU A 238 18.78 -5.16 10.67
N LEU A 239 17.52 -5.29 11.11
CA LEU A 239 16.69 -6.49 10.94
C LEU A 239 15.83 -6.36 9.71
N GLY A 240 16.00 -7.24 8.74
CA GLY A 240 15.60 -7.04 7.34
C GLY A 240 14.14 -7.27 6.98
N ASN A 241 13.36 -8.00 7.77
CA ASN A 241 11.93 -8.23 7.57
C ASN A 241 11.25 -8.69 8.86
N ASP A 242 9.93 -8.63 8.86
CA ASP A 242 9.09 -8.81 10.04
C ASP A 242 9.38 -10.12 10.79
N ALA A 243 9.24 -11.25 10.13
CA ALA A 243 9.46 -12.57 10.77
C ALA A 243 10.88 -12.77 11.27
N VAL A 244 11.88 -12.32 10.49
CA VAL A 244 13.28 -12.36 10.90
C VAL A 244 13.53 -11.46 12.11
N ALA A 245 12.91 -10.28 12.15
CA ALA A 245 13.03 -9.35 13.27
C ALA A 245 12.43 -9.95 14.55
N GLU A 246 11.24 -10.55 14.47
CA GLU A 246 10.62 -11.21 15.62
C GLU A 246 11.50 -12.33 16.18
N GLY A 247 12.07 -13.17 15.30
CA GLY A 247 12.99 -14.23 15.72
C GLY A 247 14.31 -13.72 16.33
N ALA A 248 14.90 -12.70 15.72
CA ALA A 248 16.12 -12.08 16.22
C ALA A 248 15.92 -11.42 17.60
N LEU A 249 14.80 -10.69 17.77
CA LEU A 249 14.46 -10.06 19.06
C LEU A 249 14.23 -11.11 20.17
N ALA A 250 13.61 -12.25 19.85
CA ALA A 250 13.46 -13.33 20.80
C ALA A 250 14.82 -13.92 21.26
N ALA A 251 15.78 -14.03 20.33
CA ALA A 251 17.12 -14.51 20.67
C ALA A 251 17.94 -13.48 21.47
N ILE A 252 17.74 -12.16 21.23
CA ILE A 252 18.32 -11.08 22.05
C ILE A 252 17.83 -11.19 23.49
N GLU A 253 16.51 -11.36 23.66
CA GLU A 253 15.89 -11.49 24.97
C GLU A 253 16.38 -12.73 25.72
N GLU A 254 16.44 -13.88 25.04
CA GLU A 254 16.98 -15.12 25.66
C GLU A 254 18.43 -14.98 26.07
N ALA A 255 19.25 -14.21 25.34
CA ALA A 255 20.61 -13.91 25.68
C ALA A 255 20.76 -12.90 26.83
N GLY A 256 19.66 -12.30 27.31
CA GLY A 256 19.66 -11.29 28.37
C GLY A 256 20.28 -9.95 27.96
N LEU A 257 20.37 -9.66 26.65
CA LEU A 257 20.93 -8.41 26.14
C LEU A 257 19.89 -7.28 26.19
N SER A 258 20.37 -6.10 26.59
CA SER A 258 19.55 -4.88 26.62
C SER A 258 19.62 -4.11 25.30
N ILE A 259 18.48 -3.60 24.86
CA ILE A 259 18.37 -2.71 23.71
C ILE A 259 18.02 -1.32 24.25
N PRO A 260 18.78 -0.27 23.92
CA PRO A 260 19.93 -0.20 22.99
C PRO A 260 21.30 -0.39 23.62
N GLU A 261 21.40 -0.60 24.95
CA GLU A 261 22.64 -0.51 25.73
C GLU A 261 23.74 -1.49 25.27
N ASP A 262 23.36 -2.75 25.02
CA ASP A 262 24.29 -3.78 24.52
C ASP A 262 24.34 -3.83 23.01
N ILE A 263 23.22 -3.55 22.34
CA ILE A 263 23.09 -3.56 20.89
C ILE A 263 21.96 -2.65 20.43
N SER A 264 22.27 -1.71 19.54
CA SER A 264 21.24 -0.90 18.86
C SER A 264 20.56 -1.70 17.77
N ILE A 265 19.23 -1.55 17.68
CA ILE A 265 18.40 -2.28 16.69
C ILE A 265 17.62 -1.30 15.84
N VAL A 266 17.68 -1.51 14.51
CA VAL A 266 16.73 -0.91 13.56
C VAL A 266 15.93 -1.99 12.88
N ILE A 267 14.63 -1.83 12.80
CA ILE A 267 13.74 -2.78 12.15
C ILE A 267 13.34 -2.21 10.79
N TYR A 268 13.42 -3.06 9.77
CA TYR A 268 12.96 -2.69 8.45
C TYR A 268 11.46 -2.92 8.35
N ASN A 269 10.68 -1.87 8.27
CA ASN A 269 9.23 -1.82 8.34
C ASN A 269 8.68 -1.45 9.75
N ASP A 270 7.42 -1.05 9.78
CA ASP A 270 6.68 -0.74 11.02
C ASP A 270 5.82 -1.96 11.37
N ILE A 271 6.26 -2.77 12.33
CA ILE A 271 5.67 -4.08 12.65
C ILE A 271 4.71 -3.93 13.82
N GLU A 272 3.39 -3.99 13.55
CA GLU A 272 2.35 -3.84 14.56
C GLU A 272 2.43 -4.90 15.67
N THR A 273 2.82 -6.14 15.35
CA THR A 273 2.94 -7.24 16.31
C THR A 273 4.02 -7.00 17.36
N LEU A 274 5.01 -6.17 17.06
CA LEU A 274 6.08 -5.81 18.01
C LEU A 274 5.73 -4.65 18.93
N LYS A 275 4.77 -3.79 18.56
CA LYS A 275 4.42 -2.57 19.32
C LYS A 275 3.98 -2.82 20.77
N PRO A 276 3.27 -3.90 21.13
CA PRO A 276 2.92 -4.14 22.52
C PRO A 276 4.14 -4.30 23.43
N LYS A 277 5.25 -4.86 22.92
CA LYS A 277 6.48 -5.11 23.67
C LYS A 277 7.52 -4.01 23.45
N TYR A 278 7.61 -3.50 22.23
CA TYR A 278 8.55 -2.46 21.80
C TYR A 278 7.78 -1.32 21.16
N PRO A 279 7.08 -0.47 21.93
CA PRO A 279 6.13 0.52 21.39
C PRO A 279 6.79 1.60 20.53
N ASN A 280 8.06 1.87 20.77
CA ASN A 280 8.80 2.96 20.14
C ASN A 280 10.19 2.53 19.67
N TYR A 281 10.28 1.51 18.80
CA TYR A 281 11.55 1.10 18.22
C TYR A 281 11.92 1.95 16.99
N THR A 282 13.21 2.10 16.74
CA THR A 282 13.73 2.74 15.52
C THR A 282 13.43 1.86 14.30
N SER A 283 12.84 2.45 13.28
CA SER A 283 12.44 1.70 12.08
C SER A 283 12.64 2.48 10.78
N ILE A 284 12.79 1.76 9.68
CA ILE A 284 12.67 2.34 8.33
C ILE A 284 11.23 2.17 7.88
N LYS A 285 10.45 3.25 7.91
CA LYS A 285 9.02 3.25 7.57
C LYS A 285 8.79 3.18 6.07
N MET A 286 7.90 2.28 5.65
CA MET A 286 7.50 2.07 4.25
C MET A 286 6.11 2.62 3.92
N TYR A 287 5.35 3.08 4.91
CA TYR A 287 4.01 3.66 4.75
C TYR A 287 3.02 2.76 3.98
N PRO A 288 2.78 1.51 4.39
CA PRO A 288 1.99 0.56 3.62
C PRO A 288 0.59 1.07 3.27
N ASP A 289 -0.11 1.73 4.21
CA ASP A 289 -1.44 2.28 3.96
C ASP A 289 -1.43 3.35 2.86
N PHE A 290 -0.42 4.23 2.86
CA PHE A 290 -0.27 5.24 1.82
C PHE A 290 0.06 4.62 0.46
N VAL A 291 0.92 3.60 0.43
CA VAL A 291 1.27 2.84 -0.77
C VAL A 291 0.03 2.20 -1.40
N TRP A 292 -0.77 1.49 -0.59
CA TRP A 292 -2.00 0.86 -1.05
C TRP A 292 -3.06 1.86 -1.51
N LYS A 293 -3.24 2.94 -0.75
CA LYS A 293 -4.17 4.03 -1.11
C LYS A 293 -3.79 4.63 -2.45
N THR A 294 -2.51 4.97 -2.65
CA THR A 294 -2.01 5.54 -3.91
C THR A 294 -2.23 4.59 -5.08
N GLY A 295 -1.96 3.29 -4.90
CA GLY A 295 -2.20 2.28 -5.93
C GLY A 295 -3.68 2.15 -6.31
N MET A 296 -4.56 2.20 -5.33
CA MET A 296 -6.00 2.13 -5.52
C MET A 296 -6.55 3.38 -6.24
N GLU A 297 -6.13 4.57 -5.80
CA GLU A 297 -6.52 5.83 -6.44
C GLU A 297 -6.06 5.87 -7.91
N LEU A 298 -4.83 5.41 -8.18
CA LEU A 298 -4.27 5.31 -9.52
C LEU A 298 -5.06 4.33 -10.41
N LEU A 299 -5.46 3.17 -9.88
CA LEU A 299 -6.26 2.19 -10.60
C LEU A 299 -7.65 2.71 -10.92
N ILE A 300 -8.34 3.30 -9.92
CA ILE A 300 -9.68 3.87 -10.08
C ILE A 300 -9.65 5.01 -11.11
N GLU A 301 -8.66 5.90 -11.03
CA GLU A 301 -8.47 6.97 -11.99
C GLU A 301 -8.33 6.42 -13.41
N ARG A 302 -7.49 5.40 -13.60
CA ARG A 302 -7.28 4.77 -14.91
C ARG A 302 -8.55 4.14 -15.47
N ILE A 303 -9.35 3.47 -14.65
CA ILE A 303 -10.61 2.84 -15.04
C ILE A 303 -11.66 3.91 -15.45
N LEU A 304 -11.82 4.95 -14.62
CA LEU A 304 -12.85 5.96 -14.81
C LEU A 304 -12.53 6.91 -15.99
N ASN A 305 -11.29 7.35 -16.09
CA ASN A 305 -10.83 8.32 -17.09
C ASN A 305 -10.34 7.66 -18.38
N ARG A 306 -10.25 6.32 -18.41
CA ARG A 306 -9.74 5.55 -19.57
C ARG A 306 -8.35 6.02 -20.01
N ARG A 307 -7.51 6.38 -19.05
CA ARG A 307 -6.13 6.82 -19.32
C ARG A 307 -5.33 5.71 -19.99
N THR A 308 -4.63 6.06 -21.07
CA THR A 308 -3.78 5.13 -21.82
C THR A 308 -2.31 5.19 -21.39
N GLN A 309 -1.84 6.36 -20.93
CA GLN A 309 -0.48 6.55 -20.46
C GLN A 309 -0.29 5.83 -19.12
N THR A 310 0.84 5.19 -18.97
CA THR A 310 1.25 4.54 -17.71
C THR A 310 1.98 5.53 -16.80
N MET A 311 1.90 5.30 -15.50
CA MET A 311 2.61 6.10 -14.49
C MET A 311 3.45 5.20 -13.59
N LYS A 312 4.63 5.70 -13.23
CA LYS A 312 5.51 5.09 -12.24
C LYS A 312 5.66 6.06 -11.07
N ILE A 313 5.10 5.70 -9.92
CA ILE A 313 5.13 6.50 -8.70
C ILE A 313 6.14 5.88 -7.75
N ILE A 314 7.07 6.68 -7.26
CA ILE A 314 8.11 6.26 -6.32
C ILE A 314 7.81 6.86 -4.96
N ILE A 315 7.62 6.00 -3.94
CA ILE A 315 7.36 6.40 -2.56
C ILE A 315 8.62 6.15 -1.73
N PRO A 316 9.26 7.21 -1.21
CA PRO A 316 10.49 7.05 -0.44
C PRO A 316 10.19 6.53 0.97
N THR A 317 11.05 5.62 1.44
CA THR A 317 11.10 5.22 2.85
C THR A 317 11.75 6.31 3.71
N ARG A 318 11.54 6.28 5.03
CA ARG A 318 12.18 7.21 5.98
C ARG A 318 12.58 6.51 7.27
N LEU A 319 13.70 6.94 7.83
CA LEU A 319 14.07 6.57 9.19
C LEU A 319 13.11 7.25 10.20
N SER A 320 12.60 6.48 11.13
CA SER A 320 11.85 6.94 12.30
C SER A 320 12.60 6.51 13.54
N LEU A 321 13.18 7.46 14.25
CA LEU A 321 13.92 7.20 15.49
C LEU A 321 12.98 6.83 16.63
N GLY A 322 13.45 5.95 17.49
CA GLY A 322 12.80 5.48 18.70
C GLY A 322 13.85 5.06 19.73
N ASP A 323 13.41 4.28 20.73
CA ASP A 323 14.22 3.96 21.91
C ASP A 323 15.20 2.79 21.70
N SER A 324 15.20 2.14 20.55
CA SER A 324 16.07 0.98 20.27
C SER A 324 17.44 1.34 19.68
N THR A 325 17.78 2.64 19.61
CA THR A 325 19.07 3.13 19.08
C THR A 325 19.67 4.26 19.89
#